data_052291cd803ee04d95602a1554b103e6
#
_entry.id   052291cd803ee04d95602a1554b103e6
#
_cell.length_a   1.000
_cell.length_b   1.000
_cell.length_c   1.000
_cell.angle_alpha   90.00
_cell.angle_beta   90.00
_cell.angle_gamma   90.00
#
_symmetry.space_group_name_H-M   'P 1'
#
loop_
_entity.id
_entity.type
_entity.pdbx_description
1 polymer ?
#
loop_
_entity_poly.entity_id
_entity_poly.type
_entity_poly.pdbx_seq_one_letter_code
_entity_poly.pdbx_strand_id
1 'polypeptide(L)'
;MNIKEFFCIFLPLLFLILFGKVYLSSFLLIYPGDIIFAFAISILTFRNSGVLLYIFIFFLGLLEGLDFLENEFIFGIYFVLIGIIWNHLKKYFSFESFELKISFWFFSILSFLIFRYVLLFYKLDVPVDWRLILNLAVKSFYYVCITFVWVLIFYKILNSFLSKTYEKV
;
A
#
# COMPACT_ATOMS: atom_id res chain seq x y z
N MET A 1 -13.99 2.70 13.09
CA MET A 1 -13.33 4.00 12.87
C MET A 1 -14.39 5.09 13.01
N ASN A 2 -14.16 6.03 13.89
CA ASN A 2 -15.11 7.14 14.06
C ASN A 2 -14.83 8.18 12.96
N ILE A 3 -15.88 8.83 12.44
CA ILE A 3 -15.76 9.82 11.36
C ILE A 3 -14.79 10.95 11.73
N LYS A 4 -14.79 11.39 13.01
CA LYS A 4 -13.86 12.40 13.52
C LYS A 4 -12.39 11.95 13.45
N GLU A 5 -12.10 10.69 13.82
CA GLU A 5 -10.74 10.13 13.72
C GLU A 5 -10.27 10.04 12.27
N PHE A 6 -11.21 9.70 11.36
CA PHE A 6 -10.91 9.66 9.93
C PHE A 6 -10.44 11.03 9.41
N PHE A 7 -11.21 12.08 9.65
CA PHE A 7 -10.86 13.40 9.14
C PHE A 7 -9.62 14.00 9.81
N CYS A 8 -9.43 13.79 11.11
CA CYS A 8 -8.31 14.40 11.83
C CYS A 8 -6.97 13.71 11.62
N ILE A 9 -6.93 12.42 11.34
CA ILE A 9 -5.69 11.65 11.23
C ILE A 9 -5.39 11.26 9.79
N PHE A 10 -6.36 10.67 9.11
CA PHE A 10 -6.13 10.10 7.79
C PHE A 10 -6.10 11.12 6.66
N LEU A 11 -6.90 12.17 6.74
CA LEU A 11 -6.94 13.19 5.69
C LEU A 11 -5.64 14.01 5.62
N PRO A 12 -5.07 14.53 6.73
CA PRO A 12 -3.77 15.21 6.69
C PRO A 12 -2.63 14.29 6.27
N LEU A 13 -2.68 13.01 6.70
CA LEU A 13 -1.66 12.05 6.35
C LEU A 13 -1.73 11.68 4.86
N LEU A 14 -2.94 11.55 4.31
CA LEU A 14 -3.16 11.36 2.88
C LEU A 14 -2.60 12.54 2.07
N PHE A 15 -2.86 13.77 2.51
CA PHE A 15 -2.34 14.96 1.86
C PHE A 15 -0.82 15.00 1.86
N LEU A 16 -0.18 14.66 3.00
CA LEU A 16 1.27 14.53 3.12
C LEU A 16 1.85 13.46 2.18
N ILE A 17 1.14 12.33 2.01
CA ILE A 17 1.55 11.24 1.13
C ILE A 17 1.48 11.66 -0.34
N LEU A 18 0.38 12.28 -0.75
CA LEU A 18 0.22 12.77 -2.12
C LEU A 18 1.26 13.84 -2.45
N PHE A 19 1.48 14.78 -1.53
CA PHE A 19 2.50 15.80 -1.66
C PHE A 19 3.90 15.18 -1.72
N GLY A 20 4.19 14.21 -0.84
CA GLY A 20 5.45 13.46 -0.84
C GLY A 20 5.67 12.69 -2.12
N LYS A 21 4.64 12.03 -2.68
CA LYS A 21 4.73 11.30 -3.96
C LYS A 21 5.12 12.25 -5.09
N VAL A 22 4.44 13.38 -5.22
CA VAL A 22 4.72 14.40 -6.26
C VAL A 22 6.10 15.00 -6.08
N TYR A 23 6.48 15.37 -4.87
CA TYR A 23 7.77 16.02 -4.59
C TYR A 23 8.96 15.06 -4.78
N LEU A 24 8.86 13.84 -4.24
CA LEU A 24 9.93 12.85 -4.33
C LEU A 24 10.15 12.39 -5.77
N SER A 25 9.07 12.19 -6.54
CA SER A 25 9.22 11.81 -7.95
C SER A 25 9.82 12.92 -8.82
N SER A 26 9.52 14.18 -8.52
CA SER A 26 9.97 15.31 -9.32
C SER A 26 11.39 15.78 -8.99
N PHE A 27 11.80 15.71 -7.70
CA PHE A 27 13.08 16.27 -7.26
C PHE A 27 14.21 15.26 -7.18
N LEU A 28 13.95 14.02 -6.80
CA LEU A 28 15.02 13.07 -6.51
C LEU A 28 15.38 12.18 -7.70
N LEU A 29 14.62 12.19 -8.79
CA LEU A 29 14.77 11.26 -9.92
C LEU A 29 14.86 9.78 -9.50
N ILE A 30 14.60 9.52 -8.23
CA ILE A 30 14.59 8.20 -7.61
C ILE A 30 13.13 7.75 -7.57
N TYR A 31 12.88 6.55 -8.05
CA TYR A 31 11.54 5.95 -7.94
C TYR A 31 11.20 5.75 -6.46
N PRO A 32 10.21 6.45 -5.91
CA PRO A 32 9.97 6.47 -4.46
C PRO A 32 9.31 5.19 -3.91
N GLY A 33 9.13 4.17 -4.74
CA GLY A 33 8.30 3.01 -4.41
C GLY A 33 6.80 3.38 -4.38
N ASP A 34 5.95 2.46 -3.95
CA ASP A 34 4.51 2.73 -3.84
C ASP A 34 4.13 3.20 -2.44
N ILE A 35 4.24 4.51 -2.23
CA ILE A 35 3.94 5.16 -0.95
C ILE A 35 2.46 4.98 -0.58
N ILE A 36 1.55 5.10 -1.56
CA ILE A 36 0.11 4.96 -1.34
C ILE A 36 -0.24 3.52 -0.95
N PHE A 37 0.35 2.54 -1.65
CA PHE A 37 0.16 1.13 -1.32
C PHE A 37 0.74 0.77 0.05
N ALA A 38 1.94 1.25 0.36
CA ALA A 38 2.57 1.07 1.67
C ALA A 38 1.70 1.63 2.81
N PHE A 39 1.10 2.79 2.58
CA PHE A 39 0.17 3.40 3.54
C PHE A 39 -1.10 2.56 3.71
N ALA A 40 -1.72 2.11 2.61
CA ALA A 40 -2.92 1.27 2.63
C ALA A 40 -2.69 -0.03 3.42
N ILE A 41 -1.58 -0.74 3.17
CA ILE A 41 -1.22 -1.95 3.91
C ILE A 41 -1.00 -1.66 5.40
N SER A 42 -0.32 -0.56 5.72
CA SER A 42 -0.06 -0.17 7.11
C SER A 42 -1.36 0.06 7.86
N ILE A 43 -2.33 0.76 7.29
CA ILE A 43 -3.64 0.99 7.90
C ILE A 43 -4.39 -0.32 8.11
N LEU A 44 -4.38 -1.22 7.13
CA LEU A 44 -5.04 -2.52 7.21
C LEU A 44 -4.54 -3.35 8.40
N THR A 45 -3.27 -3.23 8.74
CA THR A 45 -2.68 -3.98 9.86
C THR A 45 -3.08 -3.45 11.23
N PHE A 46 -3.48 -2.17 11.32
CA PHE A 46 -3.82 -1.53 12.59
C PHE A 46 -5.28 -1.66 12.99
N ARG A 47 -6.20 -1.69 12.01
CA ARG A 47 -7.62 -1.57 12.31
C ARG A 47 -8.42 -2.81 11.98
N ASN A 48 -9.45 -3.05 12.80
CA ASN A 48 -10.49 -4.01 12.47
C ASN A 48 -11.30 -3.50 11.27
N SER A 49 -11.62 -4.41 10.38
CA SER A 49 -12.35 -4.16 9.15
C SER A 49 -13.72 -3.53 9.42
N GLY A 50 -13.90 -2.31 8.98
CA GLY A 50 -15.20 -1.65 8.92
C GLY A 50 -15.45 -1.18 7.49
N VAL A 51 -16.71 -1.01 7.11
CA VAL A 51 -17.09 -0.57 5.75
C VAL A 51 -16.37 0.72 5.33
N LEU A 52 -16.25 1.69 6.25
CA LEU A 52 -15.53 2.94 6.00
C LEU A 52 -14.06 2.73 5.65
N LEU A 53 -13.41 1.73 6.27
CA LEU A 53 -12.01 1.40 5.96
C LEU A 53 -11.87 0.87 4.53
N TYR A 54 -12.77 -0.02 4.09
CA TYR A 54 -12.74 -0.55 2.73
C TYR A 54 -13.03 0.52 1.66
N ILE A 55 -13.97 1.43 1.94
CA ILE A 55 -14.23 2.58 1.06
C ILE A 55 -12.95 3.42 0.95
N PHE A 56 -12.29 3.72 2.06
CA PHE A 56 -11.06 4.51 2.06
C PHE A 56 -9.92 3.82 1.29
N ILE A 57 -9.73 2.53 1.51
CA ILE A 57 -8.73 1.72 0.80
C ILE A 57 -9.03 1.65 -0.70
N PHE A 58 -10.30 1.55 -1.07
CA PHE A 58 -10.72 1.63 -2.47
C PHE A 58 -10.29 2.96 -3.11
N PHE A 59 -10.54 4.09 -2.44
CA PHE A 59 -10.10 5.40 -2.92
C PHE A 59 -8.58 5.53 -3.02
N LEU A 60 -7.82 4.95 -2.09
CA LEU A 60 -6.36 4.89 -2.19
C LEU A 60 -5.92 4.11 -3.43
N GLY A 61 -6.58 3.01 -3.74
CA GLY A 61 -6.32 2.25 -4.96
C GLY A 61 -6.65 3.03 -6.23
N LEU A 62 -7.77 3.79 -6.25
CA LEU A 62 -8.07 4.68 -7.37
C LEU A 62 -6.96 5.72 -7.58
N LEU A 63 -6.48 6.34 -6.50
CA LEU A 63 -5.38 7.32 -6.56
C LEU A 63 -4.08 6.71 -7.07
N GLU A 64 -3.78 5.46 -6.70
CA GLU A 64 -2.61 4.75 -7.23
C GLU A 64 -2.78 4.42 -8.72
N GLY A 65 -4.00 4.12 -9.14
CA GLY A 65 -4.34 3.81 -10.52
C GLY A 65 -4.28 5.00 -11.48
N LEU A 66 -4.33 6.24 -10.98
CA LEU A 66 -4.27 7.45 -11.83
C LEU A 66 -3.01 7.53 -12.70
N ASP A 67 -1.90 6.96 -12.22
CA ASP A 67 -0.66 6.88 -12.99
C ASP A 67 -0.75 5.85 -14.14
N PHE A 68 -1.75 4.97 -14.12
CA PHE A 68 -1.99 3.90 -15.09
C PHE A 68 -3.23 4.17 -15.93
N LEU A 69 -3.29 5.31 -16.59
CA LEU A 69 -4.33 5.75 -17.50
C LEU A 69 -5.25 4.61 -17.98
N GLU A 70 -6.54 4.63 -17.60
CA GLU A 70 -7.62 3.72 -17.99
C GLU A 70 -7.96 2.52 -17.06
N ASN A 71 -7.17 2.23 -16.01
CA ASN A 71 -7.45 1.06 -15.15
C ASN A 71 -7.58 1.39 -13.66
N GLU A 72 -7.95 2.61 -13.30
CA GLU A 72 -8.03 3.10 -11.92
C GLU A 72 -8.90 2.19 -11.02
N PHE A 73 -10.07 1.78 -11.52
CA PHE A 73 -10.99 0.92 -10.77
C PHE A 73 -10.39 -0.44 -10.43
N ILE A 74 -9.55 -0.99 -11.30
CA ILE A 74 -8.90 -2.28 -11.07
C ILE A 74 -7.97 -2.21 -9.86
N PHE A 75 -7.23 -1.10 -9.71
CA PHE A 75 -6.39 -0.85 -8.53
C PHE A 75 -7.22 -0.70 -7.26
N GLY A 76 -8.35 0.02 -7.33
CA GLY A 76 -9.28 0.14 -6.20
C GLY A 76 -9.80 -1.21 -5.74
N ILE A 77 -10.25 -2.06 -6.65
CA ILE A 77 -10.72 -3.42 -6.38
C ILE A 77 -9.58 -4.27 -5.81
N TYR A 78 -8.37 -4.19 -6.37
CA TYR A 78 -7.22 -4.93 -5.89
C TYR A 78 -6.86 -4.59 -4.44
N PHE A 79 -6.86 -3.32 -4.07
CA PHE A 79 -6.59 -2.88 -2.70
C PHE A 79 -7.64 -3.41 -1.71
N VAL A 80 -8.91 -3.41 -2.09
CA VAL A 80 -9.99 -3.99 -1.29
C VAL A 80 -9.81 -5.50 -1.12
N LEU A 81 -9.44 -6.21 -2.19
CA LEU A 81 -9.19 -7.66 -2.13
C LEU A 81 -8.08 -8.00 -1.14
N ILE A 82 -6.96 -7.25 -1.15
CA ILE A 82 -5.90 -7.43 -0.14
C ILE A 82 -6.45 -7.21 1.28
N GLY A 83 -7.30 -6.21 1.47
CA GLY A 83 -7.95 -5.95 2.75
C GLY A 83 -8.84 -7.10 3.22
N ILE A 84 -9.60 -7.71 2.31
CA ILE A 84 -10.44 -8.87 2.58
C ILE A 84 -9.57 -10.08 2.96
N ILE A 85 -8.51 -10.34 2.19
CA ILE A 85 -7.56 -11.42 2.48
C ILE A 85 -6.95 -11.24 3.86
N TRP A 86 -6.48 -10.02 4.19
CA TRP A 86 -5.94 -9.72 5.50
C TRP A 86 -6.96 -9.97 6.63
N ASN A 87 -8.18 -9.50 6.46
CA ASN A 87 -9.23 -9.72 7.45
C ASN A 87 -9.56 -11.21 7.63
N HIS A 88 -9.49 -11.98 6.54
CA HIS A 88 -9.68 -13.42 6.60
C HIS A 88 -8.54 -14.12 7.35
N LEU A 89 -7.30 -13.75 7.04
CA LEU A 89 -6.12 -14.27 7.74
C LEU A 89 -6.17 -13.98 9.23
N LYS A 90 -6.61 -12.79 9.64
CA LYS A 90 -6.79 -12.42 11.06
C LYS A 90 -7.68 -13.38 11.85
N LYS A 91 -8.60 -14.08 11.22
CA LYS A 91 -9.47 -15.04 11.91
C LYS A 91 -8.78 -16.35 12.28
N TYR A 92 -7.75 -16.72 11.52
CA TYR A 92 -7.07 -18.02 11.68
C TYR A 92 -5.75 -17.92 12.46
N PHE A 93 -5.15 -16.76 12.52
CA PHE A 93 -3.87 -16.56 13.18
C PHE A 93 -4.00 -15.51 14.28
N SER A 94 -3.35 -15.73 15.43
CA SER A 94 -3.22 -14.74 16.50
C SER A 94 -2.26 -13.64 16.06
N PHE A 95 -2.79 -12.53 15.57
CA PHE A 95 -2.03 -11.45 14.92
C PHE A 95 -1.30 -10.49 15.85
N GLU A 96 -1.00 -10.92 17.06
CA GLU A 96 -0.13 -10.15 17.96
C GLU A 96 1.34 -10.25 17.55
N SER A 97 1.72 -11.31 16.82
CA SER A 97 3.11 -11.49 16.39
C SER A 97 3.49 -10.54 15.27
N PHE A 98 4.56 -9.79 15.50
CA PHE A 98 5.15 -8.87 14.53
C PHE A 98 5.60 -9.60 13.24
N GLU A 99 6.02 -10.85 13.36
CA GLU A 99 6.48 -11.71 12.27
C GLU A 99 5.40 -11.94 11.21
N LEU A 100 4.17 -12.20 11.63
CA LEU A 100 3.04 -12.39 10.70
C LEU A 100 2.70 -11.10 9.94
N LYS A 101 2.81 -9.94 10.59
CA LYS A 101 2.62 -8.64 9.92
C LYS A 101 3.68 -8.43 8.85
N ILE A 102 4.96 -8.71 9.16
CA ILE A 102 6.06 -8.60 8.21
C ILE A 102 5.83 -9.52 7.00
N SER A 103 5.48 -10.77 7.24
CA SER A 103 5.19 -11.72 6.17
C SER A 103 4.05 -11.24 5.28
N PHE A 104 2.95 -10.77 5.88
CA PHE A 104 1.83 -10.21 5.12
C PHE A 104 2.25 -9.00 4.28
N TRP A 105 3.03 -8.06 4.84
CA TRP A 105 3.51 -6.91 4.10
C TRP A 105 4.36 -7.32 2.91
N PHE A 106 5.30 -8.24 3.12
CA PHE A 106 6.18 -8.72 2.07
C PHE A 106 5.39 -9.36 0.92
N PHE A 107 4.51 -10.31 1.24
CA PHE A 107 3.68 -10.97 0.23
C PHE A 107 2.71 -10.01 -0.47
N SER A 108 2.16 -9.03 0.23
CA SER A 108 1.29 -8.03 -0.37
C SER A 108 2.04 -7.13 -1.37
N ILE A 109 3.26 -6.69 -1.02
CA ILE A 109 4.10 -5.88 -1.92
C ILE A 109 4.50 -6.69 -3.15
N LEU A 110 4.91 -7.95 -2.96
CA LEU A 110 5.28 -8.83 -4.06
C LEU A 110 4.08 -9.09 -5.00
N SER A 111 2.93 -9.40 -4.44
CA SER A 111 1.68 -9.61 -5.17
C SER A 111 1.28 -8.35 -5.96
N PHE A 112 1.40 -7.16 -5.37
CA PHE A 112 1.11 -5.90 -6.04
C PHE A 112 2.06 -5.62 -7.20
N LEU A 113 3.33 -5.90 -7.03
CA LEU A 113 4.33 -5.79 -8.09
C LEU A 113 3.99 -6.70 -9.28
N ILE A 114 3.66 -7.97 -9.00
CA ILE A 114 3.27 -8.93 -10.04
C ILE A 114 2.02 -8.42 -10.76
N PHE A 115 1.01 -7.97 -10.01
CA PHE A 115 -0.21 -7.40 -10.57
C PHE A 115 0.07 -6.23 -11.53
N ARG A 116 0.95 -5.29 -11.13
CA ARG A 116 1.36 -4.17 -12.00
C ARG A 116 2.06 -4.63 -13.27
N TYR A 117 2.95 -5.62 -13.17
CA TYR A 117 3.62 -6.15 -14.35
C TYR A 117 2.66 -6.87 -15.30
N VAL A 118 1.73 -7.65 -14.78
CA VAL A 118 0.70 -8.30 -15.60
C VAL A 118 -0.10 -7.26 -16.38
N LEU A 119 -0.54 -6.18 -15.73
CA LEU A 119 -1.26 -5.09 -16.40
C LEU A 119 -0.39 -4.37 -17.45
N LEU A 120 0.88 -4.12 -17.12
CA LEU A 120 1.81 -3.46 -18.01
C LEU A 120 2.07 -4.30 -19.28
N PHE A 121 2.33 -5.59 -19.13
CA PHE A 121 2.57 -6.49 -20.27
C PHE A 121 1.31 -6.66 -21.13
N TYR A 122 0.14 -6.75 -20.49
CA TYR A 122 -1.12 -6.82 -21.21
C TYR A 122 -1.37 -5.57 -22.06
N LYS A 123 -0.98 -4.39 -21.56
CA LYS A 123 -1.23 -3.10 -22.24
C LYS A 123 -0.22 -2.82 -23.35
N LEU A 124 1.04 -3.15 -23.18
CA LEU A 124 2.13 -2.73 -24.06
C LEU A 124 2.43 -3.72 -25.20
N ASP A 125 1.87 -4.92 -25.14
CA ASP A 125 2.13 -5.99 -26.13
C ASP A 125 3.64 -6.19 -26.44
N VAL A 126 4.48 -6.01 -25.38
CA VAL A 126 5.95 -6.02 -25.51
C VAL A 126 6.45 -7.46 -25.55
N PRO A 127 7.28 -7.80 -26.54
CA PRO A 127 7.91 -9.12 -26.57
C PRO A 127 8.83 -9.29 -25.35
N VAL A 128 8.64 -10.38 -24.62
CA VAL A 128 9.39 -10.70 -23.40
C VAL A 128 10.76 -11.24 -23.78
N ASP A 129 11.79 -10.40 -23.70
CA ASP A 129 13.20 -10.79 -23.85
C ASP A 129 13.85 -11.06 -22.48
N TRP A 130 14.82 -11.98 -22.42
CA TRP A 130 15.56 -12.34 -21.22
C TRP A 130 16.26 -11.14 -20.54
N ARG A 131 16.80 -10.21 -21.34
CA ARG A 131 17.40 -8.98 -20.83
C ARG A 131 16.38 -8.08 -20.12
N LEU A 132 15.16 -8.03 -20.64
CA LEU A 132 14.05 -7.31 -20.04
C LEU A 132 13.71 -7.93 -18.67
N ILE A 133 13.62 -9.25 -18.58
CA ILE A 133 13.30 -9.98 -17.34
C ILE A 133 14.36 -9.70 -16.28
N LEU A 134 15.66 -9.74 -16.61
CA LEU A 134 16.74 -9.44 -15.67
C LEU A 134 16.68 -8.01 -15.14
N ASN A 135 16.48 -7.03 -16.03
CA ASN A 135 16.35 -5.62 -15.64
C ASN A 135 15.11 -5.40 -14.75
N LEU A 136 14.02 -6.06 -15.06
CA LEU A 136 12.80 -6.02 -14.24
C LEU A 136 13.04 -6.67 -12.88
N ALA A 137 13.76 -7.78 -12.79
CA ALA A 137 14.06 -8.44 -11.52
C ALA A 137 14.88 -7.54 -10.59
N VAL A 138 15.91 -6.88 -11.08
CA VAL A 138 16.74 -5.94 -10.29
C VAL A 138 15.91 -4.74 -9.83
N LYS A 139 15.14 -4.14 -10.73
CA LYS A 139 14.24 -3.01 -10.40
C LYS A 139 13.16 -3.44 -9.40
N SER A 140 12.66 -4.66 -9.52
CA SER A 140 11.66 -5.24 -8.61
C SER A 140 12.20 -5.41 -7.20
N PHE A 141 13.43 -5.88 -7.06
CA PHE A 141 14.06 -6.01 -5.75
C PHE A 141 14.20 -4.65 -5.06
N TYR A 142 14.71 -3.66 -5.77
CA TYR A 142 14.82 -2.29 -5.27
C TYR A 142 13.46 -1.70 -4.88
N TYR A 143 12.45 -1.91 -5.72
CA TYR A 143 11.08 -1.48 -5.47
C TYR A 143 10.50 -2.09 -4.19
N VAL A 144 10.63 -3.41 -4.02
CA VAL A 144 10.13 -4.12 -2.82
C VAL A 144 10.81 -3.58 -1.56
N CYS A 145 12.13 -3.40 -1.59
CA CYS A 145 12.87 -2.87 -0.45
C CYS A 145 12.41 -1.46 -0.05
N ILE A 146 12.26 -0.55 -1.01
CA ILE A 146 11.82 0.83 -0.71
C ILE A 146 10.39 0.86 -0.22
N THR A 147 9.47 0.15 -0.88
CA THR A 147 8.08 0.09 -0.47
C THR A 147 7.95 -0.50 0.93
N PHE A 148 8.76 -1.51 1.26
CA PHE A 148 8.80 -2.10 2.60
C PHE A 148 9.29 -1.11 3.68
N VAL A 149 10.29 -0.30 3.37
CA VAL A 149 10.73 0.78 4.27
C VAL A 149 9.60 1.76 4.54
N TRP A 150 8.83 2.15 3.53
CA TRP A 150 7.66 3.01 3.71
C TRP A 150 6.59 2.37 4.59
N VAL A 151 6.33 1.07 4.44
CA VAL A 151 5.40 0.35 5.32
C VAL A 151 5.85 0.45 6.78
N LEU A 152 7.14 0.23 7.06
CA LEU A 152 7.69 0.34 8.42
C LEU A 152 7.55 1.76 8.98
N ILE A 153 7.82 2.79 8.17
CA ILE A 153 7.68 4.19 8.57
C ILE A 153 6.22 4.50 8.94
N PHE A 154 5.27 4.17 8.05
CA PHE A 154 3.86 4.41 8.31
C PHE A 154 3.33 3.60 9.48
N TYR A 155 3.75 2.34 9.61
CA TYR A 155 3.42 1.52 10.77
C TYR A 155 3.86 2.19 12.06
N LYS A 156 5.09 2.68 12.14
CA LYS A 156 5.62 3.36 13.33
C LYS A 156 4.86 4.66 13.63
N ILE A 157 4.57 5.45 12.61
CA ILE A 157 3.80 6.69 12.74
C ILE A 157 2.40 6.39 13.29
N LEU A 158 1.67 5.48 12.65
CA LEU A 158 0.32 5.10 13.06
C LEU A 158 0.29 4.53 14.48
N ASN A 159 1.27 3.72 14.86
CA ASN A 159 1.39 3.19 16.21
C ASN A 159 1.58 4.30 17.24
N SER A 160 2.44 5.27 16.97
CA SER A 160 2.68 6.41 17.86
C SER A 160 1.45 7.30 18.04
N PHE A 161 0.65 7.49 16.99
CA PHE A 161 -0.57 8.31 17.07
C PHE A 161 -1.71 7.57 17.79
N LEU A 162 -1.89 6.29 17.53
CA LEU A 162 -2.98 5.51 18.10
C LEU A 162 -2.75 5.18 19.58
N SER A 163 -1.51 4.88 19.98
CA SER A 163 -1.19 4.62 21.40
C SER A 163 -1.53 5.85 22.29
N LYS A 164 -1.22 7.06 21.84
CA LYS A 164 -1.54 8.30 22.56
C LYS A 164 -3.03 8.60 22.68
N THR A 165 -3.84 8.05 21.79
CA THR A 165 -5.29 8.26 21.81
C THR A 165 -5.97 7.33 22.82
N TYR A 166 -5.41 6.15 23.06
CA TYR A 166 -5.94 5.17 24.03
C TYR A 166 -5.51 5.44 25.49
N GLU A 167 -4.40 6.15 25.71
CA GLU A 167 -4.00 6.56 27.06
C GLU A 167 -4.84 7.73 27.65
N LYS A 168 -5.69 8.35 26.84
CA LYS A 168 -6.53 9.50 27.26
C LYS A 168 -8.01 9.15 27.48
N VAL A 169 -8.37 7.90 27.41
CA VAL A 169 -9.71 7.37 27.71
C VAL A 169 -9.66 6.43 28.90
#